data_c205ebc67d5cf682b48d5df18cd5b561
#
_entry.id   c205ebc67d5cf682b48d5df18cd5b561
#
_cell.length_a   1.000
_cell.length_b   1.000
_cell.length_c   1.000
_cell.angle_alpha   90.00
_cell.angle_beta   90.00
_cell.angle_gamma   90.00
#
_symmetry.space_group_name_H-M   'P 1'
#
loop_
_entity.id
_entity.type
_entity.pdbx_description
1 polymer ?
#
loop_
_entity_poly.entity_id
_entity_poly.type
_entity_poly.pdbx_seq_one_letter_code
_entity_poly.pdbx_strand_id
1 'polypeptide(L)'
;MKKTLILLLASCFVLQNINAQTSGGPDAFGYTWLHSNAIGGPVYNWIDILPVATEMNGFSDDNSVGWVQMGFDFHYYWTDYNQVRIGSNGWISFNNVGNIAHGFPLIPTPGGNADNYVAPFMVDLNFAGETNPGRAYYWSNNVDTFIVTYYQIPFWVNAQPDFTGSNTFQVIFTNTDSSITFQYAEQTGFVQNTNLNDIVIGIENVTGSIGLQCTLDNYPVAPAAIKFYYPETVTLEIPDLKPAWNQNDENAGLFFFKGSATYLQSNIANVGNTTVDAPSSAIANFLDEQNISSYSSTVTLGSVAPDADTTINFDGVLTLDNPGDYTYRVSVSNSSDLNTYNNNNDFEIVVVDSANGEVVLSYVPADSTFLTFVSWNGGGGNSGAAIKIIPPYYPATIVGAEFFVMSNLGGFNPIPHGFTANIVTENVQGQPAVIQTSESVSNSQLYPSQWNRIDFTNPYTVTSGPVYVNWIMGGDSIALGTHPYGPISNRSLEILDGDWAEYRQGANEDLGIRVIISSAGAQPDTTVLGIGNVGSENDVILYQNYPNPAESITTVEFYVPAAASGAFNLYNTSGSLINTISFSSLTHGKHRVDINTAKLAAGIYYYTLTVKDKVYSKKMVVR
;
A
#
# COMPACT_ATOMS: atom_id res chain seq x y z
N MET A 1 -27.35 -88.55 -12.68
CA MET A 1 -27.32 -87.39 -13.66
C MET A 1 -27.48 -86.11 -12.87
N LYS A 2 -26.35 -85.41 -12.60
CA LYS A 2 -26.36 -84.12 -11.89
C LYS A 2 -26.37 -83.02 -12.97
N LYS A 3 -27.39 -82.16 -12.98
CA LYS A 3 -27.42 -80.98 -13.81
C LYS A 3 -26.72 -79.82 -13.09
N THR A 4 -25.61 -79.37 -13.64
CA THR A 4 -24.91 -78.20 -13.15
C THR A 4 -25.52 -76.96 -13.81
N LEU A 5 -26.07 -76.06 -12.99
CA LEU A 5 -26.61 -74.76 -13.39
C LEU A 5 -25.47 -73.75 -13.38
N ILE A 6 -25.07 -73.23 -14.55
CA ILE A 6 -24.12 -72.15 -14.67
C ILE A 6 -24.89 -70.84 -14.58
N LEU A 7 -24.67 -70.08 -13.52
CA LEU A 7 -25.17 -68.72 -13.33
C LEU A 7 -24.20 -67.73 -13.98
N LEU A 8 -24.59 -67.11 -15.08
CA LEU A 8 -23.84 -66.00 -15.72
C LEU A 8 -24.15 -64.71 -14.96
N LEU A 9 -23.22 -64.25 -14.13
CA LEU A 9 -23.28 -62.88 -13.59
C LEU A 9 -22.86 -61.90 -14.67
N ALA A 10 -23.81 -61.19 -15.25
CA ALA A 10 -23.57 -60.01 -16.07
C ALA A 10 -23.27 -58.83 -15.13
N SER A 11 -22.00 -58.51 -14.95
CA SER A 11 -21.59 -57.26 -14.30
C SER A 11 -21.86 -56.10 -15.24
N CYS A 12 -22.97 -55.38 -15.00
CA CYS A 12 -23.15 -54.04 -15.56
C CYS A 12 -22.10 -53.14 -14.94
N PHE A 13 -21.03 -52.84 -15.68
CA PHE A 13 -20.22 -51.67 -15.43
C PHE A 13 -21.10 -50.45 -15.74
N VAL A 14 -21.66 -49.83 -14.72
CA VAL A 14 -22.16 -48.45 -14.81
C VAL A 14 -20.91 -47.58 -14.93
N LEU A 15 -20.58 -47.19 -16.14
CA LEU A 15 -19.70 -46.05 -16.38
C LEU A 15 -20.42 -44.85 -15.77
N GLN A 16 -20.08 -44.51 -14.52
CA GLN A 16 -20.37 -43.18 -14.01
C GLN A 16 -19.51 -42.22 -14.85
N ASN A 17 -20.16 -41.53 -15.78
CA ASN A 17 -19.61 -40.34 -16.35
C ASN A 17 -19.45 -39.36 -15.17
N ILE A 18 -18.25 -39.24 -14.63
CA ILE A 18 -17.87 -38.14 -13.77
C ILE A 18 -17.84 -36.94 -14.72
N ASN A 19 -18.99 -36.28 -14.87
CA ASN A 19 -19.02 -34.97 -15.52
C ASN A 19 -18.23 -34.05 -14.63
N ALA A 20 -17.09 -33.57 -15.13
CA ALA A 20 -16.36 -32.49 -14.47
C ALA A 20 -17.36 -31.34 -14.21
N GLN A 21 -17.35 -30.81 -13.01
CA GLN A 21 -18.21 -29.70 -12.64
C GLN A 21 -17.92 -28.52 -13.57
N THR A 22 -18.96 -27.97 -14.20
CA THR A 22 -18.81 -26.87 -15.17
C THR A 22 -19.25 -25.52 -14.64
N SER A 23 -19.77 -25.49 -13.42
CA SER A 23 -20.20 -24.27 -12.72
C SER A 23 -20.16 -24.47 -11.22
N GLY A 24 -20.08 -23.41 -10.46
CA GLY A 24 -20.15 -23.45 -9.00
C GLY A 24 -20.46 -22.11 -8.36
N GLY A 25 -20.67 -22.16 -7.07
CA GLY A 25 -21.11 -21.02 -6.27
C GLY A 25 -22.65 -20.91 -6.17
N PRO A 26 -23.17 -19.82 -5.58
CA PRO A 26 -22.37 -18.74 -5.01
C PRO A 26 -21.61 -19.17 -3.73
N ASP A 27 -20.46 -18.55 -3.47
CA ASP A 27 -19.85 -18.56 -2.15
C ASP A 27 -20.65 -17.67 -1.17
N ALA A 28 -20.17 -17.51 0.07
CA ALA A 28 -20.86 -16.71 1.08
C ALA A 28 -20.95 -15.22 0.72
N PHE A 29 -20.02 -14.71 -0.09
CA PHE A 29 -20.05 -13.33 -0.60
C PHE A 29 -20.95 -13.18 -1.81
N GLY A 30 -21.04 -14.21 -2.66
CA GLY A 30 -21.87 -14.24 -3.85
C GLY A 30 -21.13 -14.55 -5.15
N TYR A 31 -19.80 -14.75 -5.14
CA TYR A 31 -19.07 -15.16 -6.33
C TYR A 31 -19.59 -16.47 -6.90
N THR A 32 -19.74 -16.53 -8.21
CA THR A 32 -20.03 -17.74 -8.96
C THR A 32 -18.98 -17.96 -10.04
N TRP A 33 -18.82 -19.18 -10.54
CA TRP A 33 -17.97 -19.44 -11.69
C TRP A 33 -18.65 -20.33 -12.74
N LEU A 34 -18.24 -20.11 -13.99
CA LEU A 34 -18.61 -20.96 -15.13
C LEU A 34 -17.36 -21.39 -15.90
N HIS A 35 -17.36 -22.64 -16.33
CA HIS A 35 -16.39 -23.17 -17.27
C HIS A 35 -16.85 -22.96 -18.72
N SER A 36 -15.93 -22.85 -19.67
CA SER A 36 -16.24 -22.68 -21.11
C SER A 36 -17.13 -23.78 -21.72
N ASN A 37 -17.20 -24.94 -21.06
CA ASN A 37 -18.10 -26.04 -21.47
C ASN A 37 -19.51 -25.91 -20.86
N ALA A 38 -19.77 -24.95 -20.00
CA ALA A 38 -21.10 -24.70 -19.43
C ALA A 38 -21.99 -23.96 -20.45
N ILE A 39 -23.31 -24.16 -20.33
CA ILE A 39 -24.25 -23.33 -21.08
C ILE A 39 -24.15 -21.89 -20.59
N GLY A 40 -23.83 -20.95 -21.49
CA GLY A 40 -23.62 -19.54 -21.15
C GLY A 40 -22.24 -19.27 -20.52
N GLY A 41 -21.34 -20.25 -20.49
CA GLY A 41 -19.98 -20.09 -20.00
C GLY A 41 -19.12 -19.18 -20.87
N PRO A 42 -17.94 -18.77 -20.36
CA PRO A 42 -17.02 -17.89 -21.09
C PRO A 42 -16.52 -18.59 -22.36
N VAL A 43 -16.30 -17.81 -23.41
CA VAL A 43 -15.62 -18.32 -24.59
C VAL A 43 -14.12 -18.27 -24.34
N TYR A 44 -13.42 -19.39 -24.60
CA TYR A 44 -11.96 -19.36 -24.61
C TYR A 44 -11.48 -18.37 -25.68
N ASN A 45 -10.72 -17.37 -25.27
CA ASN A 45 -10.20 -16.31 -26.13
C ASN A 45 -8.83 -15.86 -25.62
N TRP A 46 -7.78 -16.58 -26.04
CA TRP A 46 -6.42 -16.28 -25.62
C TRP A 46 -5.99 -14.89 -26.05
N ILE A 47 -5.46 -14.10 -25.12
CA ILE A 47 -4.91 -12.76 -25.38
C ILE A 47 -3.39 -12.90 -25.41
N ASP A 48 -2.79 -12.77 -26.59
CA ASP A 48 -1.35 -12.82 -26.73
C ASP A 48 -0.74 -11.49 -26.28
N ILE A 49 -0.23 -11.47 -25.05
CA ILE A 49 0.45 -10.29 -24.49
C ILE A 49 1.96 -10.31 -24.71
N LEU A 50 2.57 -11.42 -25.14
CA LEU A 50 4.04 -11.55 -25.24
C LEU A 50 4.73 -10.43 -26.01
N PRO A 51 4.15 -9.89 -27.12
CA PRO A 51 4.81 -8.80 -27.87
C PRO A 51 4.91 -7.46 -27.13
N VAL A 52 4.12 -7.26 -26.07
CA VAL A 52 3.97 -5.96 -25.36
C VAL A 52 4.10 -6.08 -23.85
N ALA A 53 4.19 -7.29 -23.32
CA ALA A 53 4.24 -7.57 -21.89
C ALA A 53 5.64 -7.37 -21.31
N THR A 54 5.68 -7.16 -20.01
CA THR A 54 6.91 -7.19 -19.21
C THR A 54 7.18 -8.62 -18.76
N GLU A 55 8.36 -9.14 -19.07
CA GLU A 55 8.84 -10.41 -18.51
C GLU A 55 9.23 -10.22 -17.05
N MET A 56 8.83 -11.15 -16.22
CA MET A 56 9.14 -11.13 -14.80
C MET A 56 10.35 -12.00 -14.51
N ASN A 57 11.34 -11.42 -13.84
CA ASN A 57 12.54 -12.11 -13.41
C ASN A 57 12.51 -12.40 -11.92
N GLY A 58 13.33 -13.34 -11.46
CA GLY A 58 13.48 -13.66 -10.04
C GLY A 58 12.64 -14.84 -9.55
N PHE A 59 11.94 -15.54 -10.45
CA PHE A 59 11.32 -16.81 -10.08
C PHE A 59 12.35 -17.91 -9.84
N SER A 60 12.02 -18.75 -8.87
CA SER A 60 12.73 -20.00 -8.60
C SER A 60 11.72 -21.17 -8.54
N ASP A 61 12.05 -22.23 -7.83
CA ASP A 61 11.13 -23.34 -7.59
C ASP A 61 9.92 -22.85 -6.76
N ASP A 62 10.16 -22.51 -5.51
CA ASP A 62 9.14 -22.14 -4.55
C ASP A 62 9.30 -20.68 -4.08
N ASN A 63 8.82 -19.70 -4.83
CA ASN A 63 8.83 -18.31 -4.38
C ASN A 63 7.71 -17.46 -4.99
N SER A 64 7.69 -16.18 -4.66
CA SER A 64 6.87 -15.18 -5.33
C SER A 64 7.67 -13.97 -5.75
N VAL A 65 7.22 -13.30 -6.80
CA VAL A 65 7.82 -12.08 -7.37
C VAL A 65 6.77 -10.96 -7.36
N GLY A 66 7.17 -9.75 -7.19
CA GLY A 66 6.34 -8.53 -7.13
C GLY A 66 6.73 -7.74 -5.89
N TRP A 67 6.13 -6.58 -5.60
CA TRP A 67 4.80 -6.15 -6.05
C TRP A 67 4.76 -5.71 -7.52
N VAL A 68 3.71 -6.11 -8.23
CA VAL A 68 3.42 -5.70 -9.60
C VAL A 68 2.18 -4.82 -9.59
N GLN A 69 2.31 -3.59 -10.10
CA GLN A 69 1.20 -2.65 -10.18
C GLN A 69 0.20 -3.06 -11.27
N MET A 70 -1.08 -3.07 -10.92
CA MET A 70 -2.17 -3.37 -11.86
C MET A 70 -2.50 -2.15 -12.75
N GLY A 71 -2.20 -0.93 -12.28
CA GLY A 71 -2.47 0.33 -12.98
C GLY A 71 -3.89 0.86 -12.78
N PHE A 72 -4.67 0.22 -11.95
CA PHE A 72 -6.02 0.62 -11.53
C PHE A 72 -6.35 -0.10 -10.21
N ASP A 73 -7.37 0.38 -9.49
CA ASP A 73 -7.90 -0.29 -8.30
C ASP A 73 -8.86 -1.40 -8.75
N PHE A 74 -8.53 -2.66 -8.47
CA PHE A 74 -9.35 -3.83 -8.75
C PHE A 74 -10.16 -4.22 -7.52
N HIS A 75 -11.49 -4.24 -7.65
CA HIS A 75 -12.39 -4.62 -6.57
C HIS A 75 -12.48 -6.14 -6.45
N TYR A 76 -11.97 -6.67 -5.31
CA TYR A 76 -11.92 -8.10 -5.02
C TYR A 76 -12.57 -8.39 -3.67
N TYR A 77 -13.64 -9.18 -3.66
CA TYR A 77 -14.56 -9.28 -2.54
C TYR A 77 -15.06 -7.88 -2.14
N TRP A 78 -14.71 -7.36 -0.97
CA TRP A 78 -15.12 -6.02 -0.50
C TRP A 78 -13.94 -5.05 -0.36
N THR A 79 -12.81 -5.35 -0.96
CA THR A 79 -11.59 -4.53 -0.82
C THR A 79 -11.00 -4.22 -2.18
N ASP A 80 -10.47 -3.03 -2.34
CA ASP A 80 -9.77 -2.60 -3.55
C ASP A 80 -8.26 -2.85 -3.45
N TYR A 81 -7.68 -3.38 -4.51
CA TYR A 81 -6.25 -3.67 -4.64
C TYR A 81 -5.70 -3.14 -5.95
N ASN A 82 -4.53 -2.51 -5.91
CA ASN A 82 -3.87 -1.97 -7.11
C ASN A 82 -2.55 -2.67 -7.44
N GLN A 83 -2.14 -3.66 -6.65
CA GLN A 83 -0.91 -4.42 -6.84
C GLN A 83 -1.07 -5.88 -6.42
N VAL A 84 -0.22 -6.74 -6.98
CA VAL A 84 -0.23 -8.17 -6.71
C VAL A 84 1.18 -8.73 -6.56
N ARG A 85 1.30 -9.85 -5.85
CA ARG A 85 2.45 -10.76 -5.91
C ARG A 85 2.08 -11.99 -6.73
N ILE A 86 3.04 -12.50 -7.50
CA ILE A 86 2.83 -13.62 -8.42
C ILE A 86 3.74 -14.78 -7.96
N GLY A 87 3.13 -15.91 -7.62
CA GLY A 87 3.81 -17.10 -7.11
C GLY A 87 4.29 -18.03 -8.22
N SER A 88 5.44 -18.67 -8.05
CA SER A 88 5.98 -19.67 -8.97
C SER A 88 5.02 -20.85 -9.17
N ASN A 89 4.29 -21.22 -8.14
CA ASN A 89 3.36 -22.34 -8.13
C ASN A 89 1.94 -21.99 -8.61
N GLY A 90 1.81 -21.02 -9.53
CA GLY A 90 0.57 -20.76 -10.24
C GLY A 90 -0.55 -20.13 -9.40
N TRP A 91 -0.20 -19.21 -8.52
CA TRP A 91 -1.13 -18.38 -7.74
C TRP A 91 -0.74 -16.90 -7.81
N ILE A 92 -1.70 -16.03 -7.53
CA ILE A 92 -1.52 -14.57 -7.47
C ILE A 92 -2.15 -14.09 -6.17
N SER A 93 -1.42 -13.36 -5.33
CA SER A 93 -1.90 -12.87 -4.05
C SER A 93 -1.96 -11.35 -4.02
N PHE A 94 -2.97 -10.83 -3.33
CA PHE A 94 -3.09 -9.42 -2.96
C PHE A 94 -2.40 -9.11 -1.62
N ASN A 95 -1.88 -10.14 -0.94
CA ASN A 95 -1.10 -10.03 0.30
C ASN A 95 0.40 -10.24 0.04
N ASN A 96 1.23 -9.84 0.99
CA ASN A 96 2.68 -10.11 0.94
C ASN A 96 2.97 -11.57 1.29
N VAL A 97 2.71 -12.46 0.35
CA VAL A 97 2.95 -13.90 0.48
C VAL A 97 4.26 -14.26 -0.19
N GLY A 98 5.22 -14.76 0.58
CA GLY A 98 6.54 -15.15 0.06
C GLY A 98 6.51 -16.46 -0.74
N ASN A 99 5.75 -17.43 -0.27
CA ASN A 99 5.64 -18.75 -0.89
C ASN A 99 4.34 -19.46 -0.51
N ILE A 100 3.77 -20.20 -1.47
CA ILE A 100 2.81 -21.29 -1.25
C ILE A 100 3.38 -22.51 -1.99
N ALA A 101 3.96 -23.44 -1.25
CA ALA A 101 4.56 -24.66 -1.79
C ALA A 101 3.58 -25.82 -1.80
N HIS A 102 4.00 -26.93 -2.38
CA HIS A 102 3.25 -28.18 -2.44
C HIS A 102 2.67 -28.62 -1.08
N GLY A 103 1.48 -29.21 -1.13
CA GLY A 103 0.61 -29.43 0.03
C GLY A 103 -0.37 -28.26 0.17
N PHE A 104 -0.84 -27.77 -0.97
CA PHE A 104 -1.62 -26.54 -1.13
C PHE A 104 -2.87 -26.49 -0.25
N PRO A 105 -3.22 -25.32 0.29
CA PRO A 105 -4.44 -25.15 1.07
C PRO A 105 -5.67 -25.41 0.20
N LEU A 106 -6.71 -25.97 0.80
CA LEU A 106 -8.04 -25.97 0.21
C LEU A 106 -8.64 -24.56 0.22
N ILE A 107 -9.56 -24.27 -0.68
CA ILE A 107 -10.25 -22.99 -0.75
C ILE A 107 -11.71 -23.16 -0.30
N PRO A 108 -12.15 -22.45 0.76
CA PRO A 108 -11.41 -21.57 1.65
C PRO A 108 -10.71 -22.30 2.78
N THR A 109 -9.59 -21.76 3.28
CA THR A 109 -8.90 -22.27 4.49
C THR A 109 -8.37 -21.10 5.32
N PRO A 110 -9.07 -20.65 6.36
CA PRO A 110 -8.69 -19.48 7.14
C PRO A 110 -7.45 -19.73 8.00
N GLY A 111 -6.64 -18.70 8.19
CA GLY A 111 -5.56 -18.65 9.16
C GLY A 111 -4.22 -19.19 8.68
N GLY A 112 -4.00 -19.24 7.39
CA GLY A 112 -2.70 -19.52 6.78
C GLY A 112 -1.90 -18.24 6.49
N ASN A 113 -0.62 -18.39 6.11
CA ASN A 113 0.18 -17.29 5.56
C ASN A 113 -0.22 -16.98 4.10
N ALA A 114 -1.28 -17.57 3.60
CA ALA A 114 -1.63 -17.65 2.19
C ALA A 114 -3.04 -17.15 1.86
N ASP A 115 -3.69 -16.41 2.76
CA ASP A 115 -5.02 -15.85 2.48
C ASP A 115 -4.97 -14.76 1.39
N ASN A 116 -6.12 -14.45 0.76
CA ASN A 116 -6.28 -13.36 -0.20
C ASN A 116 -5.59 -13.60 -1.55
N TYR A 117 -5.91 -14.70 -2.18
CA TYR A 117 -5.26 -15.09 -3.44
C TYR A 117 -6.24 -15.61 -4.49
N VAL A 118 -5.75 -15.60 -5.71
CA VAL A 118 -6.37 -16.19 -6.90
C VAL A 118 -5.47 -17.32 -7.37
N ALA A 119 -6.02 -18.53 -7.48
CA ALA A 119 -5.32 -19.76 -7.86
C ALA A 119 -5.80 -20.25 -9.23
N PRO A 120 -5.27 -19.74 -10.35
CA PRO A 120 -5.63 -20.23 -11.67
C PRO A 120 -5.21 -21.67 -11.90
N PHE A 121 -4.06 -22.04 -11.38
CA PHE A 121 -3.50 -23.39 -11.48
C PHE A 121 -2.43 -23.56 -10.41
N MET A 122 -2.87 -23.60 -9.14
CA MET A 122 -1.96 -23.79 -8.01
C MET A 122 -1.55 -25.25 -7.96
N VAL A 123 -0.32 -25.50 -8.35
CA VAL A 123 0.29 -26.82 -8.52
C VAL A 123 1.81 -26.67 -8.42
N ASP A 124 2.52 -27.75 -8.13
CA ASP A 124 3.98 -27.79 -8.01
C ASP A 124 4.65 -27.57 -9.38
N LEU A 125 4.95 -26.30 -9.66
CA LEU A 125 5.59 -25.81 -10.89
C LEU A 125 7.05 -25.43 -10.59
N ASN A 126 7.89 -25.46 -11.60
CA ASN A 126 9.30 -25.13 -11.44
C ASN A 126 9.79 -24.13 -12.49
N PHE A 127 10.39 -23.02 -12.04
CA PHE A 127 11.07 -22.04 -12.89
C PHE A 127 12.60 -22.18 -12.86
N ALA A 128 13.14 -23.00 -11.96
CA ALA A 128 14.58 -23.17 -11.79
C ALA A 128 15.20 -24.07 -12.86
N GLY A 129 16.51 -23.90 -13.10
CA GLY A 129 17.31 -24.71 -14.01
C GLY A 129 17.68 -23.99 -15.31
N GLU A 130 18.93 -24.15 -15.75
CA GLU A 130 19.49 -23.43 -16.92
C GLU A 130 18.74 -23.66 -18.24
N THR A 131 18.08 -24.81 -18.39
CA THR A 131 17.34 -25.15 -19.62
C THR A 131 15.83 -25.06 -19.44
N ASN A 132 15.37 -24.59 -18.29
CA ASN A 132 13.95 -24.45 -18.00
C ASN A 132 13.32 -23.39 -18.94
N PRO A 133 12.28 -23.75 -19.74
CA PRO A 133 11.64 -22.83 -20.65
C PRO A 133 10.63 -21.88 -19.98
N GLY A 134 10.29 -22.13 -18.71
CA GLY A 134 9.26 -21.41 -17.99
C GLY A 134 9.53 -19.92 -17.86
N ARG A 135 8.53 -19.10 -18.22
CA ARG A 135 8.56 -17.64 -18.08
C ARG A 135 7.21 -17.14 -17.61
N ALA A 136 7.21 -16.05 -16.87
CA ALA A 136 5.99 -15.34 -16.52
C ALA A 136 6.02 -13.90 -17.05
N TYR A 137 4.88 -13.43 -17.48
CA TYR A 137 4.71 -12.10 -18.06
C TYR A 137 3.51 -11.42 -17.46
N TYR A 138 3.55 -10.09 -17.37
CA TYR A 138 2.36 -9.31 -17.06
C TYR A 138 2.17 -8.15 -18.03
N TRP A 139 0.93 -7.72 -18.15
CA TRP A 139 0.54 -6.57 -18.95
C TRP A 139 -0.70 -5.90 -18.35
N SER A 140 -0.73 -4.57 -18.43
CA SER A 140 -1.90 -3.77 -18.04
C SER A 140 -2.19 -2.73 -19.12
N ASN A 141 -3.47 -2.43 -19.34
CA ASN A 141 -3.86 -1.25 -20.10
C ASN A 141 -3.94 0.01 -19.23
N ASN A 142 -3.64 -0.09 -17.93
CA ASN A 142 -3.73 0.97 -16.92
C ASN A 142 -5.12 1.63 -16.80
N VAL A 143 -6.17 0.93 -17.17
CA VAL A 143 -7.56 1.41 -17.13
C VAL A 143 -8.49 0.40 -16.45
N ASP A 144 -8.56 -0.82 -16.98
CA ASP A 144 -9.53 -1.81 -16.54
C ASP A 144 -9.12 -3.27 -16.76
N THR A 145 -7.96 -3.54 -17.36
CA THR A 145 -7.53 -4.89 -17.69
C THR A 145 -6.09 -5.14 -17.30
N PHE A 146 -5.89 -6.13 -16.44
CA PHE A 146 -4.57 -6.62 -16.03
C PHE A 146 -4.47 -8.12 -16.33
N ILE A 147 -3.36 -8.55 -16.95
CA ILE A 147 -3.15 -9.93 -17.38
C ILE A 147 -1.81 -10.43 -16.87
N VAL A 148 -1.83 -11.62 -16.26
CA VAL A 148 -0.63 -12.40 -15.93
C VAL A 148 -0.64 -13.67 -16.79
N THR A 149 0.45 -13.93 -17.49
CA THR A 149 0.63 -15.15 -18.30
C THR A 149 1.80 -15.96 -17.76
N TYR A 150 1.52 -17.19 -17.40
CA TYR A 150 2.48 -18.23 -17.17
C TYR A 150 2.72 -18.95 -18.50
N TYR A 151 3.95 -18.92 -18.99
CA TYR A 151 4.28 -19.39 -20.33
C TYR A 151 5.26 -20.55 -20.29
N GLN A 152 4.84 -21.72 -20.76
CA GLN A 152 5.62 -22.95 -20.86
C GLN A 152 6.24 -23.43 -19.53
N ILE A 153 5.55 -23.17 -18.41
CA ILE A 153 6.05 -23.57 -17.09
C ILE A 153 5.95 -25.09 -16.92
N PRO A 154 7.07 -25.80 -16.67
CA PRO A 154 7.01 -27.22 -16.38
C PRO A 154 6.56 -27.51 -14.95
N PHE A 155 6.14 -28.75 -14.71
CA PHE A 155 5.95 -29.29 -13.35
C PHE A 155 7.30 -29.61 -12.72
N TRP A 156 7.40 -29.45 -11.41
CA TRP A 156 8.50 -29.97 -10.65
C TRP A 156 8.47 -31.53 -10.62
N VAL A 157 9.64 -32.17 -10.69
CA VAL A 157 9.82 -33.62 -10.53
C VAL A 157 11.13 -33.93 -9.84
N ASN A 158 11.13 -34.97 -9.00
CA ASN A 158 12.34 -35.43 -8.29
C ASN A 158 13.29 -36.25 -9.19
N ALA A 159 13.48 -35.84 -10.44
CA ALA A 159 14.37 -36.50 -11.39
C ALA A 159 15.00 -35.47 -12.30
N GLN A 160 16.32 -35.47 -12.42
CA GLN A 160 17.01 -34.51 -13.28
C GLN A 160 16.43 -34.50 -14.70
N PRO A 161 16.14 -33.32 -15.25
CA PRO A 161 16.53 -31.96 -14.84
C PRO A 161 15.62 -31.27 -13.81
N ASP A 162 14.91 -31.98 -12.96
CA ASP A 162 14.00 -31.52 -11.89
C ASP A 162 12.73 -30.84 -12.41
N PHE A 163 12.40 -31.03 -13.67
CA PHE A 163 11.15 -30.52 -14.26
C PHE A 163 10.69 -31.35 -15.48
N THR A 164 9.37 -31.33 -15.76
CA THR A 164 8.76 -32.03 -16.88
C THR A 164 7.50 -31.35 -17.39
N GLY A 165 7.19 -31.55 -18.67
CA GLY A 165 5.99 -31.00 -19.29
C GLY A 165 6.07 -29.51 -19.60
N SER A 166 4.92 -28.93 -19.88
CA SER A 166 4.77 -27.51 -20.23
C SER A 166 3.34 -27.07 -19.95
N ASN A 167 3.16 -25.97 -19.24
CA ASN A 167 1.86 -25.39 -18.93
C ASN A 167 1.85 -23.93 -19.37
N THR A 168 0.86 -23.56 -20.16
CA THR A 168 0.64 -22.18 -20.59
C THR A 168 -0.78 -21.77 -20.23
N PHE A 169 -0.89 -20.83 -19.31
CA PHE A 169 -2.17 -20.32 -18.82
C PHE A 169 -2.06 -18.84 -18.45
N GLN A 170 -3.20 -18.15 -18.40
CA GLN A 170 -3.25 -16.73 -18.02
C GLN A 170 -4.43 -16.44 -17.10
N VAL A 171 -4.25 -15.38 -16.31
CA VAL A 171 -5.28 -14.76 -15.50
C VAL A 171 -5.57 -13.38 -16.05
N ILE A 172 -6.82 -13.06 -16.23
CA ILE A 172 -7.31 -11.75 -16.68
C ILE A 172 -8.18 -11.18 -15.58
N PHE A 173 -7.77 -10.06 -15.02
CA PHE A 173 -8.56 -9.24 -14.10
C PHE A 173 -9.23 -8.14 -14.91
N THR A 174 -10.57 -8.07 -14.84
CA THR A 174 -11.36 -7.07 -15.56
C THR A 174 -12.11 -6.20 -14.57
N ASN A 175 -11.74 -4.92 -14.48
CA ASN A 175 -12.29 -3.99 -13.48
C ASN A 175 -13.73 -3.55 -13.78
N THR A 176 -14.12 -3.52 -15.06
CA THR A 176 -15.48 -3.07 -15.45
C THR A 176 -16.61 -3.90 -14.88
N ASP A 177 -16.38 -5.17 -14.55
CA ASP A 177 -17.34 -6.09 -13.94
C ASP A 177 -16.74 -6.85 -12.75
N SER A 178 -15.56 -6.45 -12.27
CA SER A 178 -14.79 -7.09 -11.19
C SER A 178 -14.65 -8.60 -11.37
N SER A 179 -14.58 -9.07 -12.61
CA SER A 179 -14.47 -10.48 -12.94
C SER A 179 -13.03 -10.94 -13.09
N ILE A 180 -12.83 -12.24 -12.84
CA ILE A 180 -11.53 -12.89 -12.98
C ILE A 180 -11.69 -14.05 -13.96
N THR A 181 -10.88 -14.07 -15.02
CA THR A 181 -10.93 -15.14 -16.03
C THR A 181 -9.61 -15.89 -16.08
N PHE A 182 -9.66 -17.20 -15.90
CA PHE A 182 -8.54 -18.11 -16.15
C PHE A 182 -8.66 -18.66 -17.57
N GLN A 183 -7.56 -18.69 -18.29
CA GLN A 183 -7.50 -19.31 -19.59
C GLN A 183 -6.31 -20.28 -19.67
N TYR A 184 -6.55 -21.46 -20.23
CA TYR A 184 -5.57 -22.53 -20.36
C TYR A 184 -5.36 -22.82 -21.83
N ALA A 185 -4.15 -22.50 -22.35
CA ALA A 185 -3.80 -22.69 -23.75
C ALA A 185 -3.15 -24.05 -24.01
N GLU A 186 -2.28 -24.49 -23.11
CA GLU A 186 -1.55 -25.74 -23.22
C GLU A 186 -1.31 -26.34 -21.84
N GLN A 187 -1.38 -27.66 -21.78
CA GLN A 187 -1.00 -28.41 -20.61
C GLN A 187 -0.46 -29.78 -21.05
N THR A 188 0.80 -30.03 -20.72
CA THR A 188 1.47 -31.31 -20.97
C THR A 188 2.30 -31.70 -19.74
N GLY A 189 2.54 -33.00 -19.58
CA GLY A 189 3.23 -33.53 -18.40
C GLY A 189 2.26 -33.97 -17.30
N PHE A 190 2.78 -34.11 -16.10
CA PHE A 190 2.03 -34.61 -14.95
C PHE A 190 2.67 -34.13 -13.63
N VAL A 191 1.86 -33.96 -12.61
CA VAL A 191 2.33 -33.76 -11.24
C VAL A 191 2.91 -35.07 -10.72
N GLN A 192 4.09 -34.99 -10.16
CA GLN A 192 4.77 -36.20 -9.62
C GLN A 192 4.14 -36.69 -8.31
N ASN A 193 3.56 -35.80 -7.54
CA ASN A 193 2.99 -36.10 -6.24
C ASN A 193 1.60 -36.74 -6.34
N THR A 194 1.31 -37.62 -5.40
CA THR A 194 0.06 -38.38 -5.33
C THR A 194 -0.68 -38.12 -4.01
N ASN A 195 -0.34 -37.03 -3.34
CA ASN A 195 -1.03 -36.62 -2.13
C ASN A 195 -2.32 -35.85 -2.49
N LEU A 196 -3.25 -35.78 -1.57
CA LEU A 196 -4.41 -34.91 -1.71
C LEU A 196 -3.95 -33.43 -1.76
N ASN A 197 -4.64 -32.63 -2.55
CA ASN A 197 -4.38 -31.21 -2.78
C ASN A 197 -3.12 -30.94 -3.63
N ASP A 198 -2.86 -31.77 -4.61
CA ASP A 198 -1.76 -31.55 -5.56
C ASP A 198 -2.09 -30.44 -6.59
N ILE A 199 -3.39 -30.21 -6.85
CA ILE A 199 -3.90 -29.18 -7.76
C ILE A 199 -5.09 -28.49 -7.13
N VAL A 200 -5.00 -27.18 -6.93
CA VAL A 200 -6.10 -26.36 -6.39
C VAL A 200 -6.37 -25.18 -7.34
N ILE A 201 -7.63 -25.03 -7.77
CA ILE A 201 -8.08 -23.93 -8.63
C ILE A 201 -9.25 -23.24 -7.96
N GLY A 202 -9.15 -21.92 -7.78
CA GLY A 202 -10.21 -21.15 -7.13
C GLY A 202 -9.77 -19.73 -6.77
N ILE A 203 -10.58 -19.09 -5.92
CA ILE A 203 -10.33 -17.77 -5.36
C ILE A 203 -10.66 -17.74 -3.87
N GLU A 204 -9.92 -16.96 -3.10
CA GLU A 204 -10.09 -16.85 -1.66
C GLU A 204 -9.90 -15.42 -1.18
N ASN A 205 -10.72 -14.98 -0.24
CA ASN A 205 -10.71 -13.64 0.29
C ASN A 205 -9.61 -13.39 1.33
N VAL A 206 -9.50 -12.14 1.79
CA VAL A 206 -8.48 -11.69 2.76
C VAL A 206 -8.55 -12.37 4.12
N THR A 207 -9.71 -12.91 4.52
CA THR A 207 -9.87 -13.62 5.81
C THR A 207 -9.65 -15.12 5.69
N GLY A 208 -9.44 -15.66 4.50
CA GLY A 208 -9.37 -17.10 4.24
C GLY A 208 -10.64 -17.88 4.59
N SER A 209 -11.69 -17.19 5.04
CA SER A 209 -12.95 -17.84 5.47
C SER A 209 -14.01 -17.90 4.39
N ILE A 210 -13.85 -17.16 3.31
CA ILE A 210 -14.74 -17.11 2.16
C ILE A 210 -13.92 -17.35 0.91
N GLY A 211 -14.36 -18.27 0.08
CA GLY A 211 -13.68 -18.63 -1.14
C GLY A 211 -14.52 -19.57 -2.00
N LEU A 212 -14.10 -19.75 -3.21
CA LEU A 212 -14.81 -20.57 -4.18
C LEU A 212 -13.82 -21.44 -4.95
N GLN A 213 -13.74 -22.72 -4.58
CA GLN A 213 -12.92 -23.72 -5.26
C GLN A 213 -13.64 -24.26 -6.49
N CYS A 214 -12.96 -24.25 -7.64
CA CYS A 214 -13.49 -24.82 -8.88
C CYS A 214 -13.23 -26.30 -8.99
N THR A 215 -12.01 -26.72 -8.67
CA THR A 215 -11.56 -28.10 -8.78
C THR A 215 -10.45 -28.41 -7.80
N LEU A 216 -10.34 -29.68 -7.48
CA LEU A 216 -9.30 -30.27 -6.67
C LEU A 216 -8.76 -31.48 -7.41
N ASP A 217 -7.43 -31.60 -7.49
CA ASP A 217 -6.70 -32.72 -8.09
C ASP A 217 -7.12 -33.08 -9.54
N ASN A 218 -7.69 -32.10 -10.24
CA ASN A 218 -8.06 -32.24 -11.65
C ASN A 218 -7.40 -31.19 -12.53
N TYR A 219 -6.92 -31.63 -13.67
CA TYR A 219 -6.32 -30.72 -14.66
C TYR A 219 -7.41 -29.98 -15.43
N PRO A 220 -7.23 -28.69 -15.70
CA PRO A 220 -8.02 -28.01 -16.71
C PRO A 220 -7.70 -28.59 -18.09
N VAL A 221 -8.73 -28.97 -18.83
CA VAL A 221 -8.52 -29.54 -20.18
C VAL A 221 -8.37 -28.41 -21.19
N ALA A 222 -7.14 -28.11 -21.56
CA ALA A 222 -6.84 -27.07 -22.56
C ALA A 222 -7.28 -27.47 -23.99
N PRO A 223 -7.80 -26.53 -24.85
CA PRO A 223 -8.06 -25.14 -24.51
C PRO A 223 -9.35 -24.95 -23.72
N ALA A 224 -9.28 -24.16 -22.64
CA ALA A 224 -10.43 -23.93 -21.77
C ALA A 224 -10.37 -22.54 -21.11
N ALA A 225 -11.53 -22.06 -20.65
CA ALA A 225 -11.64 -20.89 -19.81
C ALA A 225 -12.55 -21.15 -18.61
N ILE A 226 -12.22 -20.52 -17.49
CA ILE A 226 -13.06 -20.45 -16.27
C ILE A 226 -13.20 -18.97 -15.93
N LYS A 227 -14.42 -18.48 -15.75
CA LYS A 227 -14.66 -17.11 -15.34
C LYS A 227 -15.39 -17.07 -14.01
N PHE A 228 -14.85 -16.31 -13.07
CA PHE A 228 -15.48 -15.93 -11.82
C PHE A 228 -16.22 -14.62 -12.03
N TYR A 229 -17.49 -14.61 -11.61
CA TYR A 229 -18.37 -13.46 -11.73
C TYR A 229 -18.57 -12.84 -10.37
N TYR A 230 -18.30 -11.55 -10.28
CA TYR A 230 -18.64 -10.75 -9.13
C TYR A 230 -20.18 -10.70 -8.98
N PRO A 231 -20.73 -10.76 -7.76
CA PRO A 231 -22.18 -10.75 -7.57
C PRO A 231 -22.79 -9.39 -7.93
N GLU A 232 -23.95 -9.39 -8.60
CA GLU A 232 -24.71 -8.15 -8.83
C GLU A 232 -25.24 -7.53 -7.53
N THR A 233 -25.41 -8.33 -6.48
CA THR A 233 -25.89 -7.90 -5.16
C THR A 233 -25.19 -8.73 -4.09
N VAL A 234 -24.48 -8.05 -3.20
CA VAL A 234 -23.87 -8.66 -2.01
C VAL A 234 -24.91 -8.66 -0.89
N THR A 235 -25.23 -9.86 -0.36
CA THR A 235 -26.16 -10.03 0.76
C THR A 235 -25.48 -10.31 2.09
N LEU A 236 -24.17 -10.59 2.05
CA LEU A 236 -23.36 -10.76 3.26
C LEU A 236 -23.25 -9.43 3.99
N GLU A 237 -23.55 -9.41 5.28
CA GLU A 237 -23.28 -8.27 6.13
C GLU A 237 -21.80 -8.26 6.49
N ILE A 238 -21.11 -7.18 6.17
CA ILE A 238 -19.67 -7.01 6.34
C ILE A 238 -19.41 -5.79 7.19
N PRO A 239 -19.36 -5.93 8.52
CA PRO A 239 -18.78 -4.94 9.40
C PRO A 239 -17.25 -4.99 9.27
N ASP A 240 -16.61 -3.88 8.89
CA ASP A 240 -15.16 -3.80 8.67
C ASP A 240 -14.67 -2.39 8.95
N LEU A 241 -14.01 -2.19 10.09
CA LEU A 241 -13.40 -0.92 10.48
C LEU A 241 -11.90 -0.98 10.26
N LYS A 242 -11.32 0.09 9.74
CA LYS A 242 -9.87 0.23 9.66
C LYS A 242 -9.40 1.63 10.05
N PRO A 243 -8.20 1.78 10.63
CA PRO A 243 -7.51 3.06 10.69
C PRO A 243 -7.04 3.43 9.28
N ALA A 244 -7.70 4.42 8.64
CA ALA A 244 -7.41 4.81 7.27
C ALA A 244 -6.13 5.63 7.16
N TRP A 245 -5.90 6.53 8.12
CA TRP A 245 -4.62 7.23 8.28
C TRP A 245 -4.40 7.59 9.76
N ASN A 246 -3.13 7.81 10.12
CA ASN A 246 -2.70 8.26 11.43
C ASN A 246 -2.00 9.61 11.29
N GLN A 247 -2.12 10.50 12.27
CA GLN A 247 -1.43 11.77 12.42
C GLN A 247 -1.52 12.75 11.24
N ASN A 248 -1.47 12.30 10.00
CA ASN A 248 -1.62 13.13 8.80
C ASN A 248 -2.39 12.40 7.70
N ASP A 249 -2.94 13.17 6.74
CA ASP A 249 -3.72 12.64 5.62
C ASP A 249 -2.85 11.86 4.61
N GLU A 250 -1.52 12.00 4.67
CA GLU A 250 -0.59 11.29 3.81
C GLU A 250 -0.26 9.89 4.33
N ASN A 251 -0.62 9.59 5.59
CA ASN A 251 -0.27 8.35 6.28
C ASN A 251 1.22 7.99 6.15
N ALA A 252 2.09 8.96 6.35
CA ALA A 252 3.50 8.87 6.05
C ALA A 252 4.37 9.49 7.14
N GLY A 253 5.61 9.01 7.31
CA GLY A 253 6.54 9.33 8.37
C GLY A 253 6.75 10.81 8.65
N LEU A 254 6.94 11.16 9.91
CA LEU A 254 7.18 12.51 10.40
C LEU A 254 8.42 12.60 11.27
N PHE A 255 9.12 13.72 11.15
CA PHE A 255 10.20 14.11 12.06
C PHE A 255 9.70 15.09 13.11
N PHE A 256 10.08 14.85 14.36
CA PHE A 256 9.93 15.81 15.45
C PHE A 256 11.29 16.11 16.08
N PHE A 257 11.50 17.36 16.45
CA PHE A 257 12.68 17.72 17.22
C PHE A 257 12.42 17.40 18.71
N LYS A 258 13.42 16.86 19.39
CA LYS A 258 13.37 16.51 20.80
C LYS A 258 12.79 17.62 21.67
N GLY A 259 11.90 17.25 22.56
CA GLY A 259 11.14 18.16 23.41
C GLY A 259 9.89 18.76 22.76
N SER A 260 9.61 18.39 21.50
CA SER A 260 8.34 18.73 20.85
C SER A 260 7.18 18.01 21.52
N ALA A 261 5.98 18.57 21.36
CA ALA A 261 4.75 18.00 21.87
C ALA A 261 3.71 17.92 20.75
N THR A 262 2.91 16.86 20.75
CA THR A 262 1.86 16.66 19.76
C THR A 262 0.64 15.95 20.34
N TYR A 263 -0.53 16.16 19.71
CA TYR A 263 -1.70 15.31 19.91
C TYR A 263 -1.69 14.22 18.86
N LEU A 264 -2.06 13.01 19.26
CA LEU A 264 -2.21 11.91 18.32
C LEU A 264 -3.63 11.88 17.76
N GLN A 265 -3.72 11.70 16.46
CA GLN A 265 -4.98 11.62 15.69
C GLN A 265 -5.00 10.38 14.82
N SER A 266 -6.19 9.92 14.48
CA SER A 266 -6.41 8.93 13.44
C SER A 266 -7.75 9.13 12.76
N ASN A 267 -7.85 8.72 11.51
CA ASN A 267 -9.11 8.59 10.81
C ASN A 267 -9.51 7.11 10.82
N ILE A 268 -10.72 6.81 11.27
CA ILE A 268 -11.27 5.46 11.29
C ILE A 268 -12.38 5.39 10.24
N ALA A 269 -12.23 4.50 9.27
CA ALA A 269 -13.18 4.29 8.18
C ALA A 269 -13.91 2.95 8.34
N ASN A 270 -15.18 2.92 7.98
CA ASN A 270 -15.92 1.68 7.75
C ASN A 270 -15.86 1.37 6.26
N VAL A 271 -15.08 0.34 5.91
CA VAL A 271 -14.91 -0.13 4.53
C VAL A 271 -15.79 -1.34 4.21
N GLY A 272 -16.60 -1.77 5.18
CA GLY A 272 -17.63 -2.78 4.98
C GLY A 272 -18.93 -2.19 4.41
N ASN A 273 -19.94 -3.05 4.30
CA ASN A 273 -21.26 -2.69 3.72
C ASN A 273 -22.37 -2.51 4.77
N THR A 274 -22.06 -2.68 6.06
CA THR A 274 -23.02 -2.51 7.16
C THR A 274 -22.54 -1.49 8.16
N THR A 275 -23.49 -0.82 8.83
CA THR A 275 -23.15 0.08 9.92
C THR A 275 -22.49 -0.69 11.07
N VAL A 276 -21.35 -0.22 11.51
CA VAL A 276 -20.68 -0.76 12.70
C VAL A 276 -21.09 0.06 13.91
N ASP A 277 -21.82 -0.56 14.82
CA ASP A 277 -22.31 0.04 16.05
C ASP A 277 -21.38 -0.23 17.25
N ALA A 278 -21.58 0.51 18.33
CA ALA A 278 -20.89 0.24 19.60
C ALA A 278 -21.28 -1.16 20.18
N PRO A 279 -20.35 -1.81 20.90
CA PRO A 279 -19.09 -1.26 21.37
C PRO A 279 -17.94 -1.42 20.35
N SER A 280 -17.45 -0.31 19.88
CA SER A 280 -16.25 -0.23 19.06
C SER A 280 -15.26 0.74 19.68
N SER A 281 -13.97 0.50 19.53
CA SER A 281 -12.95 1.39 20.08
C SER A 281 -11.74 1.48 19.14
N ALA A 282 -11.05 2.62 19.22
CA ALA A 282 -9.73 2.79 18.67
C ALA A 282 -8.70 2.98 19.78
N ILE A 283 -7.55 2.35 19.67
CA ILE A 283 -6.46 2.36 20.64
C ILE A 283 -5.22 2.89 19.95
N ALA A 284 -4.64 3.96 20.47
CA ALA A 284 -3.34 4.48 20.08
C ALA A 284 -2.25 3.92 21.00
N ASN A 285 -1.14 3.50 20.41
CA ASN A 285 0.08 3.19 21.14
C ASN A 285 1.27 3.88 20.47
N PHE A 286 2.16 4.45 21.29
CA PHE A 286 3.43 4.99 20.83
C PHE A 286 4.56 4.07 21.33
N LEU A 287 5.11 3.31 20.40
CA LEU A 287 6.01 2.19 20.64
C LEU A 287 7.45 2.57 20.27
N ASP A 288 8.39 2.22 21.12
CA ASP A 288 9.82 2.31 20.79
C ASP A 288 10.27 1.10 19.92
N GLU A 289 11.55 1.08 19.52
CA GLU A 289 12.17 0.01 18.73
C GLU A 289 12.08 -1.38 19.40
N GLN A 290 11.89 -1.44 20.71
CA GLN A 290 11.70 -2.67 21.47
C GLN A 290 10.20 -3.03 21.61
N ASN A 291 9.30 -2.30 20.95
CA ASN A 291 7.84 -2.42 21.06
C ASN A 291 7.30 -2.14 22.48
N ILE A 292 8.00 -1.31 23.26
CA ILE A 292 7.53 -0.87 24.56
C ILE A 292 6.72 0.43 24.38
N SER A 293 5.47 0.41 24.86
CA SER A 293 4.60 1.58 24.74
C SER A 293 4.94 2.62 25.83
N SER A 294 5.28 3.82 25.39
CA SER A 294 5.45 4.99 26.26
C SER A 294 4.16 5.82 26.39
N TYR A 295 3.18 5.58 25.55
CA TYR A 295 1.87 6.23 25.58
C TYR A 295 0.81 5.26 25.07
N SER A 296 -0.35 5.23 25.73
CA SER A 296 -1.51 4.48 25.27
C SER A 296 -2.78 5.26 25.61
N SER A 297 -3.68 5.36 24.65
CA SER A 297 -5.00 5.99 24.84
C SER A 297 -6.06 5.22 24.06
N THR A 298 -7.29 5.18 24.61
CA THR A 298 -8.42 4.47 24.00
C THR A 298 -9.59 5.41 23.84
N VAL A 299 -10.15 5.46 22.63
CA VAL A 299 -11.35 6.23 22.30
C VAL A 299 -12.47 5.26 21.94
N THR A 300 -13.63 5.42 22.59
CA THR A 300 -14.84 4.69 22.20
C THR A 300 -15.41 5.32 20.93
N LEU A 301 -15.67 4.51 19.91
CA LEU A 301 -16.25 4.96 18.65
C LEU A 301 -17.77 4.97 18.76
N GLY A 302 -18.39 5.96 18.13
CA GLY A 302 -19.81 5.94 17.83
C GLY A 302 -20.14 4.98 16.68
N SER A 303 -21.39 5.01 16.24
CA SER A 303 -21.84 4.27 15.06
C SER A 303 -21.17 4.85 13.80
N VAL A 304 -20.57 3.98 12.98
CA VAL A 304 -19.92 4.35 11.70
C VAL A 304 -20.66 3.66 10.56
N ALA A 305 -21.33 4.44 9.73
CA ALA A 305 -22.08 3.92 8.57
C ALA A 305 -21.11 3.39 7.48
N PRO A 306 -21.60 2.52 6.56
CA PRO A 306 -20.81 2.11 5.38
C PRO A 306 -20.27 3.33 4.62
N ASP A 307 -19.06 3.22 4.08
CA ASP A 307 -18.34 4.27 3.33
C ASP A 307 -18.15 5.60 4.11
N ALA A 308 -18.41 5.59 5.41
CA ALA A 308 -18.18 6.74 6.26
C ALA A 308 -16.88 6.60 7.04
N ASP A 309 -16.31 7.74 7.39
CA ASP A 309 -15.16 7.84 8.26
C ASP A 309 -15.39 8.80 9.44
N THR A 310 -14.52 8.73 10.41
CA THR A 310 -14.50 9.65 11.55
C THR A 310 -13.07 9.92 11.99
N THR A 311 -12.70 11.20 12.07
CA THR A 311 -11.41 11.59 12.64
C THR A 311 -11.55 11.67 14.17
N ILE A 312 -10.66 10.99 14.86
CA ILE A 312 -10.59 10.94 16.32
C ILE A 312 -9.29 11.55 16.83
N ASN A 313 -9.35 12.15 18.00
CA ASN A 313 -8.18 12.60 18.76
C ASN A 313 -8.03 11.71 19.98
N PHE A 314 -6.83 11.25 20.25
CA PHE A 314 -6.51 10.51 21.46
C PHE A 314 -6.24 11.47 22.63
N ASP A 315 -6.57 11.04 23.84
CA ASP A 315 -6.47 11.88 25.03
C ASP A 315 -5.02 12.18 25.40
N GLY A 316 -4.80 13.43 25.82
CA GLY A 316 -3.52 13.90 26.34
C GLY A 316 -2.57 14.42 25.25
N VAL A 317 -1.49 14.99 25.70
CA VAL A 317 -0.38 15.50 24.87
C VAL A 317 0.78 14.54 25.00
N LEU A 318 1.29 14.07 23.88
CA LEU A 318 2.51 13.29 23.84
C LEU A 318 3.72 14.24 23.77
N THR A 319 4.63 14.16 24.75
CA THR A 319 5.91 14.88 24.74
C THR A 319 7.02 13.95 24.27
N LEU A 320 7.80 14.39 23.28
CA LEU A 320 8.80 13.62 22.57
C LEU A 320 10.20 13.96 23.11
N ASP A 321 10.52 13.46 24.31
CA ASP A 321 11.76 13.83 25.04
C ASP A 321 12.98 12.99 24.65
N ASN A 322 12.78 11.80 24.09
CA ASN A 322 13.87 10.89 23.78
C ASN A 322 14.02 10.75 22.24
N PRO A 323 15.22 11.02 21.70
CA PRO A 323 15.50 10.73 20.28
C PRO A 323 15.42 9.22 20.00
N GLY A 324 14.94 8.87 18.81
CA GLY A 324 14.82 7.49 18.36
C GLY A 324 13.71 7.32 17.33
N ASP A 325 13.59 6.11 16.84
CA ASP A 325 12.57 5.71 15.88
C ASP A 325 11.38 5.07 16.62
N TYR A 326 10.18 5.52 16.33
CA TYR A 326 8.96 5.11 17.01
C TYR A 326 7.91 4.67 16.03
N THR A 327 7.15 3.66 16.43
CA THR A 327 5.91 3.27 15.75
C THR A 327 4.71 3.88 16.46
N TYR A 328 4.00 4.76 15.78
CA TYR A 328 2.66 5.17 16.20
C TYR A 328 1.66 4.20 15.61
N ARG A 329 1.14 3.29 16.43
CA ARG A 329 0.16 2.27 16.05
C ARG A 329 -1.22 2.68 16.49
N VAL A 330 -2.18 2.64 15.56
CA VAL A 330 -3.60 2.69 15.88
C VAL A 330 -4.24 1.35 15.57
N SER A 331 -4.96 0.82 16.55
CA SER A 331 -5.71 -0.43 16.43
C SER A 331 -7.19 -0.15 16.61
N VAL A 332 -8.05 -0.71 15.76
CA VAL A 332 -9.49 -0.73 15.97
C VAL A 332 -9.94 -2.06 16.54
N SER A 333 -10.98 -2.04 17.36
CA SER A 333 -11.56 -3.25 17.94
C SER A 333 -13.08 -3.20 17.85
N ASN A 334 -13.64 -4.17 17.17
CA ASN A 334 -15.05 -4.49 17.13
C ASN A 334 -15.21 -6.01 17.03
N SER A 335 -16.07 -6.61 17.86
CA SER A 335 -16.24 -8.07 17.92
C SER A 335 -16.94 -8.67 16.68
N SER A 336 -17.55 -7.83 15.85
CA SER A 336 -18.24 -8.24 14.64
C SER A 336 -17.39 -8.04 13.38
N ASP A 337 -16.20 -7.43 13.51
CA ASP A 337 -15.32 -7.15 12.40
C ASP A 337 -14.88 -8.45 11.70
N LEU A 338 -15.12 -8.52 10.39
CA LEU A 338 -14.79 -9.70 9.60
C LEU A 338 -13.35 -9.69 9.10
N ASN A 339 -12.73 -8.51 8.96
CA ASN A 339 -11.38 -8.38 8.43
C ASN A 339 -10.42 -7.83 9.49
N THR A 340 -9.91 -8.71 10.32
CA THR A 340 -8.97 -8.31 11.38
C THR A 340 -7.56 -7.97 10.88
N TYR A 341 -7.24 -8.20 9.60
CA TYR A 341 -5.92 -7.91 9.03
C TYR A 341 -5.68 -6.42 8.80
N ASN A 342 -6.74 -5.63 8.59
CA ASN A 342 -6.65 -4.19 8.42
C ASN A 342 -6.93 -3.38 9.71
N ASN A 343 -7.12 -4.07 10.84
CA ASN A 343 -7.46 -3.43 12.13
C ASN A 343 -6.31 -2.65 12.76
N ASN A 344 -5.11 -2.73 12.20
CA ASN A 344 -3.95 -1.98 12.66
C ASN A 344 -3.39 -1.13 11.52
N ASN A 345 -2.96 0.08 11.86
CA ASN A 345 -2.18 0.92 10.99
C ASN A 345 -0.98 1.47 11.77
N ASP A 346 0.20 1.23 11.23
CA ASP A 346 1.47 1.66 11.79
C ASP A 346 1.97 2.89 11.05
N PHE A 347 2.51 3.83 11.80
CA PHE A 347 2.97 5.10 11.31
C PHE A 347 4.33 5.44 11.93
N GLU A 348 5.28 5.84 11.11
CA GLU A 348 6.62 6.15 11.58
C GLU A 348 6.72 7.56 12.15
N ILE A 349 7.26 7.69 13.35
CA ILE A 349 7.64 8.96 13.96
C ILE A 349 9.11 8.87 14.38
N VAL A 350 9.92 9.76 13.83
CA VAL A 350 11.35 9.87 14.18
C VAL A 350 11.57 11.12 15.03
N VAL A 351 12.07 10.92 16.24
CA VAL A 351 12.45 12.01 17.14
C VAL A 351 13.94 12.26 17.00
N VAL A 352 14.30 13.45 16.52
CA VAL A 352 15.68 13.83 16.25
C VAL A 352 16.23 14.81 17.29
N ASP A 353 17.54 14.82 17.49
CA ASP A 353 18.27 15.78 18.32
C ASP A 353 19.45 16.36 17.53
N SER A 354 20.01 17.44 18.01
CA SER A 354 21.20 18.06 17.42
C SER A 354 22.49 17.43 17.94
N ALA A 355 23.43 17.18 17.04
CA ALA A 355 24.78 16.79 17.36
C ALA A 355 25.77 17.56 16.50
N ASN A 356 26.81 18.13 17.09
CA ASN A 356 27.88 18.87 16.39
C ASN A 356 27.39 20.03 15.49
N GLY A 357 26.27 20.64 15.83
CA GLY A 357 25.67 21.72 15.04
C GLY A 357 24.79 21.26 13.88
N GLU A 358 24.47 19.99 13.80
CA GLU A 358 23.67 19.35 12.75
C GLU A 358 22.54 18.52 13.33
N VAL A 359 21.52 18.25 12.51
CA VAL A 359 20.45 17.29 12.76
C VAL A 359 20.36 16.37 11.55
N VAL A 360 20.40 15.07 11.79
CA VAL A 360 20.25 14.04 10.74
C VAL A 360 18.80 13.58 10.69
N LEU A 361 18.19 13.72 9.52
CA LEU A 361 16.83 13.27 9.22
C LEU A 361 16.93 11.97 8.42
N SER A 362 16.49 10.86 9.01
CA SER A 362 16.56 9.53 8.40
C SER A 362 15.35 8.72 8.79
N TYR A 363 14.72 8.05 7.83
CA TYR A 363 13.71 7.00 8.08
C TYR A 363 14.34 5.61 8.20
N VAL A 364 15.66 5.53 8.07
CA VAL A 364 16.41 4.29 8.27
C VAL A 364 17.20 4.42 9.56
N PRO A 365 17.01 3.53 10.55
CA PRO A 365 17.73 3.58 11.82
C PRO A 365 19.25 3.62 11.65
N ALA A 366 19.93 4.23 12.60
CA ALA A 366 21.36 4.55 12.48
C ALA A 366 22.27 3.31 12.33
N ASP A 367 21.91 2.23 12.97
CA ASP A 367 22.63 0.95 13.04
C ASP A 367 22.11 -0.11 12.06
N SER A 368 21.20 0.26 11.14
CA SER A 368 20.61 -0.65 10.18
C SER A 368 21.63 -1.28 9.25
N THR A 369 21.44 -2.57 9.01
CA THR A 369 22.13 -3.31 7.96
C THR A 369 21.24 -3.38 6.72
N PHE A 370 21.78 -2.96 5.58
CA PHE A 370 21.07 -3.05 4.30
C PHE A 370 21.29 -4.44 3.71
N LEU A 371 20.21 -5.20 3.57
CA LEU A 371 20.23 -6.55 2.99
C LEU A 371 19.77 -6.56 1.54
N THR A 372 19.10 -5.48 1.11
CA THR A 372 18.54 -5.29 -0.23
C THR A 372 19.01 -3.97 -0.82
N PHE A 373 18.90 -3.85 -2.13
CA PHE A 373 19.27 -2.64 -2.86
C PHE A 373 18.44 -2.50 -4.14
N VAL A 374 18.32 -1.27 -4.62
CA VAL A 374 17.60 -0.94 -5.85
C VAL A 374 18.51 -0.20 -6.83
N SER A 375 18.29 -0.44 -8.11
CA SER A 375 19.00 0.20 -9.23
C SER A 375 18.07 0.28 -10.44
N TRP A 376 18.13 1.37 -11.17
CA TRP A 376 17.32 1.61 -12.38
C TRP A 376 18.21 1.54 -13.63
N ASN A 377 18.71 0.36 -13.94
CA ASN A 377 19.59 0.15 -15.09
C ASN A 377 18.84 0.39 -16.42
N GLY A 378 19.54 0.92 -17.42
CA GLY A 378 18.98 1.25 -18.73
C GLY A 378 18.36 2.65 -18.84
N GLY A 379 18.24 3.40 -17.75
CA GLY A 379 17.66 4.76 -17.73
C GLY A 379 18.58 5.89 -18.19
N GLY A 380 19.70 5.57 -18.84
CA GLY A 380 20.56 6.57 -19.49
C GLY A 380 21.19 7.64 -18.58
N GLY A 381 21.22 7.43 -17.25
CA GLY A 381 21.75 8.39 -16.29
C GLY A 381 20.76 9.48 -15.87
N ASN A 382 19.46 9.30 -16.11
CA ASN A 382 18.41 10.23 -15.69
C ASN A 382 17.36 9.54 -14.80
N SER A 383 17.73 8.40 -14.23
CA SER A 383 16.90 7.63 -13.31
C SER A 383 17.54 7.57 -11.92
N GLY A 384 16.74 7.36 -10.91
CA GLY A 384 17.21 7.33 -9.54
C GLY A 384 16.09 7.29 -8.52
N ALA A 385 16.36 7.82 -7.35
CA ALA A 385 15.46 7.79 -6.21
C ALA A 385 15.46 9.12 -5.45
N ALA A 386 14.44 9.33 -4.64
CA ALA A 386 14.36 10.47 -3.74
C ALA A 386 13.62 10.12 -2.46
N ILE A 387 13.84 10.93 -1.42
CA ILE A 387 12.99 10.96 -0.24
C ILE A 387 12.34 12.32 -0.07
N LYS A 388 11.08 12.33 0.38
CA LYS A 388 10.34 13.54 0.78
C LYS A 388 10.60 13.79 2.25
N ILE A 389 11.08 14.96 2.60
CA ILE A 389 11.36 15.40 3.95
C ILE A 389 10.45 16.56 4.32
N ILE A 390 9.83 16.47 5.47
CA ILE A 390 9.17 17.59 6.15
C ILE A 390 10.05 17.92 7.36
N PRO A 391 10.84 19.02 7.31
CA PRO A 391 11.71 19.37 8.41
C PRO A 391 10.95 19.57 9.73
N PRO A 392 11.52 19.15 10.88
CA PRO A 392 10.85 19.28 12.18
C PRO A 392 10.76 20.72 12.69
N TYR A 393 11.44 21.67 12.04
CA TYR A 393 11.38 23.10 12.34
C TYR A 393 11.72 23.93 11.11
N TYR A 394 11.31 25.20 11.12
CA TYR A 394 11.60 26.18 10.07
C TYR A 394 12.11 27.50 10.66
N PRO A 395 13.03 28.19 9.95
CA PRO A 395 13.69 27.77 8.71
C PRO A 395 14.65 26.60 8.94
N ALA A 396 14.74 25.67 7.99
CA ALA A 396 15.67 24.55 8.02
C ALA A 396 16.67 24.65 6.87
N THR A 397 17.96 24.71 7.19
CA THR A 397 19.02 24.79 6.17
C THR A 397 19.61 23.42 5.93
N ILE A 398 19.41 22.86 4.74
CA ILE A 398 20.00 21.60 4.31
C ILE A 398 21.46 21.88 3.94
N VAL A 399 22.37 21.20 4.64
CA VAL A 399 23.83 21.38 4.47
C VAL A 399 24.49 20.20 3.78
N GLY A 400 23.86 19.00 3.83
CA GLY A 400 24.38 17.79 3.24
C GLY A 400 23.34 16.68 3.17
N ALA A 401 23.77 15.55 2.62
CA ALA A 401 23.01 14.30 2.62
C ALA A 401 23.98 13.12 2.71
N GLU A 402 23.48 11.97 3.14
CA GLU A 402 24.21 10.70 3.11
C GLU A 402 23.44 9.67 2.29
N PHE A 403 24.17 8.89 1.51
CA PHE A 403 23.62 7.86 0.65
C PHE A 403 24.32 6.52 0.92
N PHE A 404 23.55 5.48 1.16
CA PHE A 404 24.09 4.13 1.29
C PHE A 404 24.23 3.50 -0.10
N VAL A 405 25.40 3.71 -0.71
CA VAL A 405 25.64 3.32 -2.11
C VAL A 405 26.22 1.92 -2.18
N MET A 406 25.72 1.13 -3.12
CA MET A 406 26.15 -0.25 -3.38
C MET A 406 26.50 -0.43 -4.85
N SER A 407 27.30 -1.46 -5.14
CA SER A 407 27.44 -1.96 -6.51
C SER A 407 26.41 -3.07 -6.74
N ASN A 408 25.63 -3.01 -7.80
CA ASN A 408 24.69 -4.07 -8.14
C ASN A 408 25.37 -5.35 -8.68
N LEU A 409 26.71 -5.34 -8.85
CA LEU A 409 27.51 -6.49 -9.24
C LEU A 409 28.04 -7.32 -8.05
N GLY A 410 27.25 -7.44 -6.99
CA GLY A 410 27.59 -8.31 -5.87
C GLY A 410 28.42 -7.67 -4.75
N GLY A 411 28.30 -6.40 -4.52
CA GLY A 411 28.76 -5.73 -3.28
C GLY A 411 30.26 -5.45 -3.14
N PHE A 412 31.10 -5.91 -4.05
CA PHE A 412 32.55 -5.85 -3.93
C PHE A 412 33.23 -5.26 -5.16
N ASN A 413 33.45 -3.93 -5.16
CA ASN A 413 34.46 -3.19 -5.92
C ASN A 413 34.45 -3.21 -7.47
N PRO A 414 34.82 -2.07 -8.03
CA PRO A 414 34.55 -0.70 -7.58
C PRO A 414 33.16 -0.28 -8.02
N ILE A 415 32.56 0.71 -7.36
CA ILE A 415 31.35 1.36 -7.89
C ILE A 415 31.71 1.95 -9.26
N PRO A 416 31.06 1.54 -10.35
CA PRO A 416 31.53 1.88 -11.71
C PRO A 416 31.23 3.33 -12.10
N HIS A 417 30.17 3.92 -11.54
CA HIS A 417 29.69 5.25 -11.85
C HIS A 417 29.50 6.10 -10.58
N GLY A 418 29.57 7.41 -10.73
CA GLY A 418 29.13 8.34 -9.71
C GLY A 418 27.63 8.58 -9.77
N PHE A 419 27.18 9.61 -9.06
CA PHE A 419 25.78 10.04 -9.07
C PHE A 419 25.68 11.56 -8.92
N THR A 420 24.49 12.10 -9.09
CA THR A 420 24.20 13.50 -8.77
C THR A 420 23.18 13.55 -7.64
N ALA A 421 23.48 14.30 -6.57
CA ALA A 421 22.56 14.60 -5.49
C ALA A 421 21.94 15.98 -5.70
N ASN A 422 20.63 16.10 -5.63
CA ASN A 422 19.96 17.39 -5.73
C ASN A 422 19.04 17.64 -4.54
N ILE A 423 18.90 18.91 -4.15
CA ILE A 423 17.81 19.41 -3.34
C ILE A 423 16.75 19.94 -4.27
N VAL A 424 15.52 19.43 -4.17
CA VAL A 424 14.40 19.73 -5.05
C VAL A 424 13.21 20.21 -4.22
N THR A 425 12.51 21.24 -4.72
CA THR A 425 11.29 21.76 -4.11
C THR A 425 10.10 21.58 -5.04
N GLU A 426 8.91 21.72 -4.49
CA GLU A 426 7.67 21.62 -5.25
C GLU A 426 7.49 22.84 -6.19
N ASN A 427 6.88 22.57 -7.33
CA ASN A 427 6.34 23.60 -8.21
C ASN A 427 4.96 24.09 -7.68
N VAL A 428 4.33 24.98 -8.43
CA VAL A 428 3.01 25.55 -8.07
C VAL A 428 1.88 24.52 -8.07
N GLN A 429 2.09 23.33 -8.65
CA GLN A 429 1.17 22.20 -8.65
C GLN A 429 1.42 21.22 -7.49
N GLY A 430 2.40 21.49 -6.62
CA GLY A 430 2.78 20.60 -5.51
C GLY A 430 3.60 19.39 -5.93
N GLN A 431 4.24 19.44 -7.11
CA GLN A 431 5.07 18.34 -7.62
C GLN A 431 6.57 18.66 -7.47
N PRO A 432 7.44 17.70 -7.15
CA PRO A 432 8.89 17.92 -7.06
C PRO A 432 9.45 18.20 -8.46
N ALA A 433 9.84 19.44 -8.72
CA ALA A 433 10.27 19.87 -10.05
C ALA A 433 11.37 20.94 -10.07
N VAL A 434 11.63 21.64 -8.96
CA VAL A 434 12.54 22.79 -8.96
C VAL A 434 13.83 22.45 -8.25
N ILE A 435 14.90 22.19 -9.00
CA ILE A 435 16.24 21.94 -8.44
C ILE A 435 16.78 23.25 -7.86
N GLN A 436 17.07 23.24 -6.57
CA GLN A 436 17.61 24.38 -5.82
C GLN A 436 19.14 24.34 -5.76
N THR A 437 19.70 23.15 -5.59
CA THR A 437 21.15 22.93 -5.60
C THR A 437 21.47 21.51 -6.09
N SER A 438 22.68 21.32 -6.59
CA SER A 438 23.12 20.07 -7.21
C SER A 438 24.59 19.82 -6.90
N GLU A 439 24.94 18.60 -6.52
CA GLU A 439 26.32 18.15 -6.32
C GLU A 439 26.57 16.88 -7.14
N SER A 440 27.62 16.91 -7.96
CA SER A 440 28.07 15.76 -8.72
C SER A 440 29.16 15.01 -7.98
N VAL A 441 28.95 13.73 -7.77
CA VAL A 441 29.83 12.86 -6.99
C VAL A 441 30.49 11.85 -7.92
N SER A 442 31.81 11.84 -8.00
CA SER A 442 32.55 10.87 -8.79
C SER A 442 32.64 9.51 -8.07
N ASN A 443 32.70 8.44 -8.83
CA ASN A 443 32.87 7.08 -8.29
C ASN A 443 34.13 6.91 -7.43
N SER A 444 35.19 7.67 -7.69
CA SER A 444 36.43 7.63 -6.91
C SER A 444 36.29 8.20 -5.48
N GLN A 445 35.18 8.88 -5.19
CA GLN A 445 34.87 9.43 -3.86
C GLN A 445 33.97 8.50 -3.04
N LEU A 446 33.48 7.39 -3.64
CA LEU A 446 32.49 6.52 -3.07
C LEU A 446 33.10 5.28 -2.42
N TYR A 447 32.56 4.94 -1.28
CA TYR A 447 32.85 3.72 -0.54
C TYR A 447 31.63 2.78 -0.61
N PRO A 448 31.75 1.59 -1.21
CA PRO A 448 30.65 0.66 -1.34
C PRO A 448 30.18 0.11 0.00
N SER A 449 28.88 -0.13 0.12
CA SER A 449 28.23 -0.68 1.32
C SER A 449 28.48 0.14 2.60
N GLN A 450 28.54 1.45 2.42
CA GLN A 450 28.69 2.42 3.50
C GLN A 450 27.85 3.67 3.21
N TRP A 451 27.61 4.44 4.26
CA TRP A 451 27.07 5.79 4.13
C TRP A 451 28.13 6.71 3.54
N ASN A 452 27.81 7.34 2.43
CA ASN A 452 28.66 8.32 1.74
C ASN A 452 28.07 9.70 1.95
N ARG A 453 28.76 10.52 2.76
CA ARG A 453 28.35 11.90 3.04
C ARG A 453 28.74 12.82 1.88
N ILE A 454 27.79 13.66 1.48
CA ILE A 454 27.93 14.70 0.48
C ILE A 454 27.51 16.02 1.10
N ASP A 455 28.42 16.96 1.16
CA ASP A 455 28.14 18.33 1.62
C ASP A 455 27.77 19.18 0.40
N PHE A 456 26.66 19.91 0.50
CA PHE A 456 26.25 20.81 -0.59
C PHE A 456 27.08 22.09 -0.56
N THR A 457 27.76 22.38 -1.68
CA THR A 457 28.57 23.60 -1.82
C THR A 457 27.72 24.86 -1.62
N ASN A 458 26.44 24.80 -1.99
CA ASN A 458 25.47 25.86 -1.78
C ASN A 458 24.31 25.30 -0.94
N PRO A 459 24.37 25.39 0.40
CA PRO A 459 23.28 24.97 1.28
C PRO A 459 21.97 25.68 0.93
N TYR A 460 20.85 24.98 1.04
CA TYR A 460 19.52 25.52 0.75
C TYR A 460 18.68 25.64 2.01
N THR A 461 18.04 26.81 2.19
CA THR A 461 17.17 27.06 3.35
C THR A 461 15.71 26.92 2.95
N VAL A 462 15.04 25.93 3.55
CA VAL A 462 13.60 25.70 3.45
C VAL A 462 12.91 26.57 4.49
N THR A 463 11.96 27.38 4.08
CA THR A 463 11.21 28.28 4.98
C THR A 463 9.83 27.74 5.34
N SER A 464 9.29 26.82 4.57
CA SER A 464 8.00 26.14 4.80
C SER A 464 7.83 24.98 3.82
N GLY A 465 6.98 24.00 4.16
CA GLY A 465 6.59 22.90 3.29
C GLY A 465 7.67 21.82 3.13
N PRO A 466 7.40 20.81 2.32
CA PRO A 466 8.33 19.70 2.10
C PRO A 466 9.50 20.08 1.19
N VAL A 467 10.56 19.28 1.28
CA VAL A 467 11.70 19.30 0.39
C VAL A 467 12.07 17.87 0.02
N TYR A 468 12.67 17.68 -1.13
CA TYR A 468 13.09 16.39 -1.64
C TYR A 468 14.60 16.37 -1.79
N VAL A 469 15.22 15.27 -1.38
CA VAL A 469 16.62 15.01 -1.68
C VAL A 469 16.67 13.78 -2.56
N ASN A 470 17.22 13.94 -3.76
CA ASN A 470 17.32 12.86 -4.72
C ASN A 470 18.76 12.38 -4.94
N TRP A 471 18.84 11.18 -5.45
CA TRP A 471 20.04 10.48 -5.91
C TRP A 471 19.80 10.06 -7.36
N ILE A 472 20.48 10.68 -8.31
CA ILE A 472 20.37 10.39 -9.75
C ILE A 472 21.60 9.60 -10.17
N MET A 473 21.39 8.42 -10.71
CA MET A 473 22.43 7.51 -11.17
C MET A 473 23.26 8.16 -12.28
N GLY A 474 24.59 8.05 -12.19
CA GLY A 474 25.50 8.49 -13.26
C GLY A 474 25.71 7.44 -14.36
N GLY A 475 25.06 6.31 -14.28
CA GLY A 475 25.13 5.17 -15.19
C GLY A 475 24.66 3.88 -14.53
N ASP A 476 24.63 2.80 -15.29
CA ASP A 476 24.19 1.48 -14.81
C ASP A 476 25.17 0.89 -13.78
N SER A 477 24.69 -0.10 -13.03
CA SER A 477 25.50 -0.88 -12.07
C SER A 477 25.95 -0.11 -10.82
N ILE A 478 25.27 0.98 -10.49
CA ILE A 478 25.28 1.62 -9.17
C ILE A 478 23.91 1.41 -8.52
N ALA A 479 23.88 1.18 -7.23
CA ALA A 479 22.65 0.89 -6.50
C ALA A 479 22.57 1.67 -5.19
N LEU A 480 21.36 1.88 -4.70
CA LEU A 480 21.06 2.45 -3.39
C LEU A 480 20.57 1.33 -2.47
N GLY A 481 21.06 1.28 -1.24
CA GLY A 481 20.58 0.34 -0.24
C GLY A 481 19.13 0.63 0.14
N THR A 482 18.36 -0.43 0.47
CA THR A 482 16.99 -0.33 0.95
C THR A 482 16.81 -1.06 2.27
N HIS A 483 15.91 -0.57 3.13
CA HIS A 483 15.64 -1.09 4.46
C HIS A 483 14.20 -1.62 4.53
N PRO A 484 14.00 -2.95 4.56
CA PRO A 484 12.67 -3.56 4.46
C PRO A 484 12.00 -3.83 5.81
N TYR A 485 12.43 -3.18 6.87
CA TYR A 485 11.88 -3.39 8.20
C TYR A 485 11.11 -2.15 8.65
N GLY A 486 9.86 -2.37 9.08
CA GLY A 486 8.98 -1.29 9.51
C GLY A 486 9.30 -0.72 10.91
N PRO A 487 8.69 0.44 11.24
CA PRO A 487 7.66 1.11 10.44
C PRO A 487 8.23 1.69 9.14
N ILE A 488 7.44 1.71 8.07
CA ILE A 488 7.86 2.25 6.77
C ILE A 488 7.35 3.67 6.62
N SER A 489 8.21 4.57 6.13
CA SER A 489 7.91 6.00 6.08
C SER A 489 6.85 6.39 5.05
N ASN A 490 6.67 5.64 3.98
CA ASN A 490 5.90 6.02 2.79
C ASN A 490 6.36 7.39 2.21
N ARG A 491 7.66 7.70 2.30
CA ARG A 491 8.28 8.95 1.84
C ARG A 491 9.24 8.77 0.68
N SER A 492 9.37 7.53 0.21
CA SER A 492 10.27 7.16 -0.88
C SER A 492 9.64 7.40 -2.25
N LEU A 493 10.42 7.97 -3.17
CA LEU A 493 10.03 8.21 -4.56
C LEU A 493 11.06 7.58 -5.51
N GLU A 494 10.63 7.21 -6.70
CA GLU A 494 11.50 6.82 -7.81
C GLU A 494 11.47 7.87 -8.93
N ILE A 495 12.54 7.93 -9.68
CA ILE A 495 12.70 8.80 -10.84
C ILE A 495 13.09 7.92 -12.02
N LEU A 496 12.26 7.87 -13.05
CA LEU A 496 12.46 7.06 -14.25
C LEU A 496 12.54 7.97 -15.47
N ASP A 497 13.68 8.03 -16.11
CA ASP A 497 13.93 8.91 -17.25
C ASP A 497 13.59 10.38 -17.02
N GLY A 498 13.67 10.83 -15.75
CA GLY A 498 13.33 12.17 -15.30
C GLY A 498 11.92 12.35 -14.77
N ASP A 499 11.04 11.38 -14.95
CA ASP A 499 9.67 11.40 -14.43
C ASP A 499 9.63 10.90 -12.99
N TRP A 500 8.95 11.65 -12.11
CA TRP A 500 8.81 11.34 -10.69
C TRP A 500 7.55 10.53 -10.41
N ALA A 501 7.70 9.48 -9.60
CA ALA A 501 6.60 8.65 -9.13
C ALA A 501 6.82 8.23 -7.68
N GLU A 502 5.77 7.74 -7.02
CA GLU A 502 5.94 7.01 -5.77
C GLU A 502 6.83 5.78 -6.01
N TYR A 503 7.72 5.51 -5.06
CA TYR A 503 8.59 4.34 -5.18
C TYR A 503 7.76 3.06 -5.15
N ARG A 504 7.89 2.21 -6.16
CA ARG A 504 7.07 1.00 -6.36
C ARG A 504 7.09 0.00 -5.20
N GLN A 505 8.09 0.07 -4.34
CA GLN A 505 8.20 -0.72 -3.11
C GLN A 505 8.12 0.15 -1.85
N GLY A 506 7.71 1.39 -1.98
CA GLY A 506 7.66 2.37 -0.90
C GLY A 506 6.77 1.98 0.29
N ALA A 507 5.83 1.06 0.11
CA ALA A 507 5.04 0.50 1.21
C ALA A 507 5.74 -0.64 1.98
N ASN A 508 6.90 -1.11 1.50
CA ASN A 508 7.60 -2.28 2.05
C ASN A 508 9.03 -2.00 2.48
N GLU A 509 9.63 -0.90 2.03
CA GLU A 509 11.02 -0.56 2.35
C GLU A 509 11.30 0.93 2.20
N ASP A 510 12.23 1.43 3.01
CA ASP A 510 12.76 2.77 2.92
C ASP A 510 14.11 2.82 2.20
N LEU A 511 14.37 3.94 1.53
CA LEU A 511 15.61 4.17 0.79
C LEU A 511 16.75 4.61 1.70
N GLY A 512 17.96 4.12 1.45
CA GLY A 512 19.18 4.49 2.16
C GLY A 512 19.64 5.92 1.86
N ILE A 513 18.82 6.90 2.19
CA ILE A 513 19.08 8.35 2.05
C ILE A 513 18.86 9.02 3.41
N ARG A 514 19.81 9.85 3.84
CA ARG A 514 19.72 10.72 5.02
C ARG A 514 19.92 12.17 4.60
N VAL A 515 19.19 13.07 5.23
CA VAL A 515 19.31 14.51 4.98
C VAL A 515 19.89 15.17 6.23
N ILE A 516 20.89 16.01 6.03
CA ILE A 516 21.58 16.72 7.11
C ILE A 516 21.18 18.19 7.06
N ILE A 517 20.55 18.65 8.15
CA ILE A 517 20.19 20.06 8.30
C ILE A 517 21.04 20.71 9.40
N SER A 518 21.29 22.01 9.27
CA SER A 518 21.93 22.80 10.33
C SER A 518 21.02 22.86 11.55
N SER A 519 21.57 22.67 12.74
CA SER A 519 20.83 22.85 13.99
C SER A 519 20.64 24.34 14.37
N ALA A 520 21.15 25.27 13.58
CA ALA A 520 20.91 26.69 13.79
C ALA A 520 19.42 27.02 13.64
N GLY A 521 18.80 27.44 14.73
CA GLY A 521 17.33 27.67 14.75
C GLY A 521 16.49 26.48 15.18
N ALA A 522 17.11 25.33 15.48
CA ALA A 522 16.42 24.17 16.03
C ALA A 522 15.71 24.52 17.34
N GLN A 523 14.41 24.32 17.38
CA GLN A 523 13.57 24.51 18.55
C GLN A 523 12.49 23.43 18.58
N PRO A 524 12.19 22.87 19.75
CA PRO A 524 11.07 21.96 19.88
C PRO A 524 9.75 22.71 19.59
N ASP A 525 8.86 22.05 18.87
CA ASP A 525 7.49 22.55 18.72
C ASP A 525 6.67 22.23 19.98
N THR A 526 6.49 23.24 20.81
CA THR A 526 5.69 23.16 22.04
C THR A 526 4.35 23.90 21.91
N THR A 527 3.92 24.21 20.71
CA THR A 527 2.68 25.00 20.48
C THR A 527 1.46 24.35 21.12
N VAL A 528 1.41 23.03 21.17
CA VAL A 528 0.33 22.28 21.84
C VAL A 528 0.38 22.38 23.37
N LEU A 529 1.53 22.67 24.00
CA LEU A 529 1.65 22.83 25.45
C LEU A 529 1.08 24.16 25.95
N GLY A 530 0.99 25.16 25.08
CA GLY A 530 0.40 26.47 25.40
C GLY A 530 -1.12 26.54 25.26
N ILE A 531 -1.72 25.54 24.65
CA ILE A 531 -3.16 25.37 24.49
C ILE A 531 -3.63 24.48 25.65
N GLY A 532 -4.03 25.10 26.76
CA GLY A 532 -4.68 24.37 27.85
C GLY A 532 -5.84 23.55 27.31
N ASN A 533 -5.77 22.22 27.47
CA ASN A 533 -6.81 21.23 27.20
C ASN A 533 -7.65 21.47 25.94
N VAL A 534 -7.15 21.10 24.77
CA VAL A 534 -7.98 20.84 23.59
C VAL A 534 -8.67 19.48 23.81
N GLY A 535 -9.79 19.51 24.47
CA GLY A 535 -10.55 18.33 24.90
C GLY A 535 -11.42 18.60 26.09
N SER A 536 -11.34 19.81 26.72
CA SER A 536 -12.38 20.23 27.65
C SER A 536 -13.59 20.67 26.82
N GLU A 537 -14.78 20.31 27.27
CA GLU A 537 -16.08 20.81 26.78
C GLU A 537 -16.15 22.35 26.71
N ASN A 538 -15.04 23.05 26.92
CA ASN A 538 -14.96 24.52 27.09
C ASN A 538 -14.19 25.25 25.97
N ASP A 539 -13.66 24.58 24.92
CA ASP A 539 -12.95 25.25 23.82
C ASP A 539 -13.68 25.18 22.48
N VAL A 540 -13.49 26.23 21.66
CA VAL A 540 -13.98 26.27 20.27
C VAL A 540 -13.11 25.34 19.43
N ILE A 541 -13.74 24.42 18.68
CA ILE A 541 -13.04 23.51 17.75
C ILE A 541 -13.48 23.87 16.33
N LEU A 542 -12.52 24.12 15.43
CA LEU A 542 -12.74 24.27 13.99
C LEU A 542 -12.25 23.01 13.28
N TYR A 543 -13.18 22.25 12.69
CA TYR A 543 -12.86 21.03 11.97
C TYR A 543 -12.40 21.31 10.53
N GLN A 544 -11.74 20.34 9.91
CA GLN A 544 -11.39 20.36 8.50
C GLN A 544 -12.66 20.32 7.65
N ASN A 545 -12.68 21.04 6.52
CA ASN A 545 -13.79 20.96 5.57
C ASN A 545 -13.86 19.59 4.91
N TYR A 546 -15.08 19.13 4.63
CA TYR A 546 -15.32 17.88 3.92
C TYR A 546 -16.42 18.04 2.84
N PRO A 547 -16.17 17.54 1.61
CA PRO A 547 -14.91 16.98 1.10
C PRO A 547 -13.78 18.02 0.96
N ASN A 548 -12.52 17.56 1.07
CA ASN A 548 -11.32 18.32 0.81
C ASN A 548 -10.31 17.40 0.09
N PRO A 549 -10.03 17.60 -1.21
CA PRO A 549 -10.43 18.74 -2.06
C PRO A 549 -11.93 18.83 -2.34
N ALA A 550 -12.40 20.08 -2.46
CA ALA A 550 -13.80 20.43 -2.72
C ALA A 550 -14.04 20.66 -4.23
N GLU A 551 -15.13 20.10 -4.78
CA GLU A 551 -15.51 20.30 -6.19
C GLU A 551 -16.65 21.30 -6.40
N SER A 552 -17.71 21.21 -5.61
CA SER A 552 -18.90 22.07 -5.75
C SER A 552 -19.39 22.67 -4.45
N ILE A 553 -19.52 21.85 -3.43
CA ILE A 553 -19.90 22.24 -2.07
C ILE A 553 -19.01 21.47 -1.11
N THR A 554 -18.55 22.18 -0.06
CA THR A 554 -17.85 21.56 1.06
C THR A 554 -18.43 22.11 2.37
N THR A 555 -18.45 21.26 3.38
CA THR A 555 -18.99 21.60 4.70
C THR A 555 -17.86 21.79 5.69
N VAL A 556 -17.90 22.85 6.47
CA VAL A 556 -17.02 23.05 7.63
C VAL A 556 -17.87 22.93 8.88
N GLU A 557 -17.51 22.00 9.74
CA GLU A 557 -18.08 21.89 11.08
C GLU A 557 -17.22 22.65 12.10
N PHE A 558 -17.85 23.12 13.18
CA PHE A 558 -17.14 23.69 14.32
C PHE A 558 -17.99 23.53 15.59
N TYR A 559 -17.30 23.47 16.72
CA TYR A 559 -17.94 23.38 18.05
C TYR A 559 -17.70 24.65 18.84
N VAL A 560 -18.73 25.12 19.54
CA VAL A 560 -18.68 26.30 20.41
C VAL A 560 -19.11 25.89 21.83
N PRO A 561 -18.24 26.05 22.84
CA PRO A 561 -18.49 25.56 24.20
C PRO A 561 -19.50 26.37 24.99
N ALA A 562 -19.80 27.57 24.55
CA ALA A 562 -20.80 28.44 25.19
C ALA A 562 -21.34 29.44 24.17
N ALA A 563 -22.53 29.98 24.45
CA ALA A 563 -23.12 30.99 23.57
C ALA A 563 -22.16 32.15 23.31
N ALA A 564 -21.96 32.46 22.03
CA ALA A 564 -21.03 33.50 21.58
C ALA A 564 -21.46 34.10 20.26
N SER A 565 -20.92 35.26 19.91
CA SER A 565 -20.92 35.79 18.54
C SER A 565 -19.62 35.41 17.86
N GLY A 566 -19.62 35.33 16.51
CA GLY A 566 -18.46 34.99 15.75
C GLY A 566 -18.59 35.31 14.28
N ALA A 567 -17.52 35.04 13.53
CA ALA A 567 -17.52 35.17 12.07
C ALA A 567 -16.69 34.06 11.43
N PHE A 568 -17.20 33.50 10.36
CA PHE A 568 -16.49 32.61 9.48
C PHE A 568 -16.06 33.38 8.23
N ASN A 569 -14.78 33.35 7.91
CA ASN A 569 -14.22 34.07 6.77
C ASN A 569 -13.46 33.11 5.85
N LEU A 570 -13.55 33.33 4.54
CA LEU A 570 -12.83 32.58 3.51
C LEU A 570 -11.87 33.53 2.79
N TYR A 571 -10.62 33.11 2.62
CA TYR A 571 -9.54 33.88 1.99
C TYR A 571 -8.88 33.09 0.87
N ASN A 572 -8.34 33.78 -0.14
CA ASN A 572 -7.42 33.21 -1.10
C ASN A 572 -5.97 33.20 -0.56
N THR A 573 -5.03 32.63 -1.35
CA THR A 573 -3.61 32.56 -1.00
C THR A 573 -2.91 33.90 -0.84
N SER A 574 -3.46 34.99 -1.44
CA SER A 574 -2.94 36.34 -1.24
C SER A 574 -3.50 37.04 0.01
N GLY A 575 -4.30 36.35 0.82
CA GLY A 575 -4.94 36.88 2.00
C GLY A 575 -6.17 37.77 1.72
N SER A 576 -6.64 37.82 0.48
CA SER A 576 -7.83 38.61 0.13
C SER A 576 -9.09 37.87 0.61
N LEU A 577 -9.97 38.59 1.32
CA LEU A 577 -11.23 38.07 1.80
C LEU A 577 -12.18 37.79 0.62
N ILE A 578 -12.69 36.56 0.54
CA ILE A 578 -13.63 36.13 -0.51
C ILE A 578 -15.06 36.10 -0.01
N ASN A 579 -15.26 35.61 1.21
CA ASN A 579 -16.57 35.46 1.81
C ASN A 579 -16.52 35.65 3.32
N THR A 580 -17.62 36.16 3.90
CA THR A 580 -17.81 36.28 5.34
C THR A 580 -19.22 35.85 5.71
N ILE A 581 -19.32 35.02 6.74
CA ILE A 581 -20.59 34.64 7.40
C ILE A 581 -20.50 35.07 8.84
N SER A 582 -21.35 36.02 9.25
CA SER A 582 -21.36 36.52 10.61
C SER A 582 -22.46 35.83 11.42
N PHE A 583 -22.13 35.43 12.64
CA PHE A 583 -23.03 34.81 13.60
C PHE A 583 -23.28 35.79 14.77
N SER A 584 -24.50 36.31 14.87
CA SER A 584 -24.88 37.17 15.98
C SER A 584 -25.06 36.39 17.28
N SER A 585 -25.41 35.11 17.18
CA SER A 585 -25.58 34.21 18.34
C SER A 585 -25.36 32.77 17.89
N LEU A 586 -24.23 32.17 18.30
CA LEU A 586 -23.97 30.76 18.27
C LEU A 586 -24.40 30.16 19.62
N THR A 587 -25.14 29.08 19.61
CA THR A 587 -25.48 28.34 20.84
C THR A 587 -24.34 27.40 21.23
N HIS A 588 -24.35 26.88 22.44
CA HIS A 588 -23.49 25.76 22.81
C HIS A 588 -23.73 24.57 21.87
N GLY A 589 -22.64 23.94 21.36
CA GLY A 589 -22.71 22.73 20.55
C GLY A 589 -22.08 22.87 19.18
N LYS A 590 -22.32 21.86 18.32
CA LYS A 590 -21.83 21.79 16.96
C LYS A 590 -22.63 22.71 16.03
N HIS A 591 -21.91 23.36 15.13
CA HIS A 591 -22.44 24.22 14.07
C HIS A 591 -21.79 23.81 12.76
N ARG A 592 -22.41 24.21 11.64
CA ARG A 592 -21.90 23.90 10.31
C ARG A 592 -22.06 25.09 9.36
N VAL A 593 -21.11 25.20 8.42
CA VAL A 593 -21.12 26.16 7.32
C VAL A 593 -20.89 25.41 6.02
N ASP A 594 -21.81 25.55 5.08
CA ASP A 594 -21.64 25.02 3.73
C ASP A 594 -21.02 26.10 2.83
N ILE A 595 -19.92 25.77 2.17
CA ILE A 595 -19.19 26.66 1.26
C ILE A 595 -19.44 26.18 -0.17
N ASN A 596 -20.02 27.04 -0.99
CA ASN A 596 -20.16 26.77 -2.43
C ASN A 596 -18.84 27.11 -3.12
N THR A 597 -18.12 26.09 -3.59
CA THR A 597 -16.83 26.19 -4.24
C THR A 597 -16.93 26.20 -5.77
N ALA A 598 -18.13 25.96 -6.35
CA ALA A 598 -18.33 25.89 -7.80
C ALA A 598 -17.95 27.18 -8.58
N LYS A 599 -17.83 28.31 -7.87
CA LYS A 599 -17.43 29.60 -8.46
C LYS A 599 -16.02 30.02 -8.08
N LEU A 600 -15.32 29.18 -7.31
CA LEU A 600 -13.93 29.43 -6.94
C LEU A 600 -13.01 28.81 -8.01
N ALA A 601 -11.89 29.46 -8.29
CA ALA A 601 -10.87 28.85 -9.12
C ALA A 601 -10.22 27.66 -8.38
N ALA A 602 -9.79 26.65 -9.11
CA ALA A 602 -9.02 25.57 -8.52
C ALA A 602 -7.76 26.13 -7.83
N GLY A 603 -7.50 25.67 -6.62
CA GLY A 603 -6.38 26.17 -5.82
C GLY A 603 -6.58 26.06 -4.31
N ILE A 604 -5.64 26.66 -3.59
CA ILE A 604 -5.64 26.67 -2.12
C ILE A 604 -6.38 27.89 -1.60
N TYR A 605 -7.16 27.69 -0.56
CA TYR A 605 -7.90 28.70 0.19
C TYR A 605 -7.67 28.50 1.68
N TYR A 606 -7.88 29.53 2.47
CA TYR A 606 -7.85 29.45 3.92
C TYR A 606 -9.19 29.96 4.46
N TYR A 607 -9.74 29.24 5.43
CA TYR A 607 -10.90 29.73 6.15
C TYR A 607 -10.58 29.93 7.62
N THR A 608 -11.21 30.90 8.21
CA THR A 608 -11.05 31.22 9.63
C THR A 608 -12.41 31.26 10.32
N LEU A 609 -12.42 30.81 11.55
CA LEU A 609 -13.52 31.04 12.49
C LEU A 609 -13.03 31.95 13.60
N THR A 610 -13.65 33.11 13.72
CA THR A 610 -13.41 34.02 14.86
C THR A 610 -14.55 33.86 15.85
N VAL A 611 -14.25 33.51 17.10
CA VAL A 611 -15.21 33.43 18.19
C VAL A 611 -14.64 34.21 19.36
N LYS A 612 -15.38 35.22 19.83
CA LYS A 612 -14.85 36.21 20.77
C LYS A 612 -13.59 36.85 20.16
N ASP A 613 -12.46 36.81 20.85
CA ASP A 613 -11.20 37.41 20.44
C ASP A 613 -10.19 36.38 19.86
N LYS A 614 -10.61 35.11 19.71
CA LYS A 614 -9.76 34.04 19.20
C LYS A 614 -10.07 33.75 17.71
N VAL A 615 -9.03 33.52 16.92
CA VAL A 615 -9.12 33.16 15.50
C VAL A 615 -8.56 31.76 15.30
N TYR A 616 -9.35 30.88 14.71
CA TYR A 616 -8.99 29.52 14.33
C TYR A 616 -8.92 29.46 12.79
N SER A 617 -7.94 28.76 12.23
CA SER A 617 -7.78 28.70 10.77
C SER A 617 -7.50 27.27 10.27
N LYS A 618 -7.94 27.00 9.04
CA LYS A 618 -7.68 25.75 8.32
C LYS A 618 -7.47 26.04 6.83
N LYS A 619 -6.79 25.11 6.15
CA LYS A 619 -6.56 25.13 4.71
C LYS A 619 -7.66 24.33 3.98
N MET A 620 -8.12 24.82 2.84
CA MET A 620 -9.06 24.13 1.94
C MET A 620 -8.47 24.07 0.55
N VAL A 621 -8.61 22.95 -0.12
CA VAL A 621 -8.24 22.78 -1.53
C VAL A 621 -9.51 22.71 -2.37
N VAL A 622 -9.54 23.44 -3.50
CA VAL A 622 -10.64 23.43 -4.47
C VAL A 622 -10.09 22.85 -5.79
N ARG A 623 -10.82 21.88 -6.36
CA ARG A 623 -10.52 21.26 -7.67
C ARG A 623 -11.28 21.90 -8.81
#